data_84b18688a53e7abb68d01315fe46656b
#
_entry.id   84b18688a53e7abb68d01315fe46656b
#
_cell.length_a   1.000
_cell.length_b   1.000
_cell.length_c   1.000
_cell.angle_alpha   90.00
_cell.angle_beta   90.00
_cell.angle_gamma   90.00
#
_symmetry.space_group_name_H-M   'P 1'
#
loop_
_entity.id
_entity.type
_entity.pdbx_description
1 polymer ?
#
loop_
_entity_poly.entity_id
_entity_poly.type
_entity_poly.pdbx_seq_one_letter_code
_entity_poly.pdbx_strand_id
1 'polypeptide(L)'
;MTGDFTISATKEVIINLNGHKITNKSGDTFTVNKDSKLTINGNGTVDNVSHGKACIYNNGTVILNDGTYIRSKENGQNSESSGGNSYYNILNHGEMTINPNVEISQNGHYSSMIANGYYDYTNTNPRNGYVSGTNHQNPSLIINGGTFAGGLNTIKNDDGAQLVINDGTFTNMSQATVQNHHVAEIKGGTFNTTGSAQYVVDNEGHNGAANDLGQMTISGGTLNGKIYVVGAGASLAVTGGTFSDPSALLYLSGNANVKIRLNGDATCNGFKTQSGQSVELDLNNHVLTLAKPTVGSAGTETNSCQLLKGSTVTMKNGTLASDNDKIMIQNYCNLTLDAMTVKGLNALYVLSNNCGNILISNTTINAGIGAYAFDVCGYSTYTDGVKVTVKGTSIINGNVELSKSTGNTEPMELNIEGGTFNGNLVVDSSITNASSIINVTGTPSFKGTGWDSYKK
;
A
#
# COMPACT_ATOMS: atom_id res chain seq x y z
N MET A 1 -34.03 -25.50 2.44
CA MET A 1 -35.19 -24.59 2.64
C MET A 1 -35.17 -23.58 1.51
N THR A 2 -36.32 -23.22 0.98
CA THR A 2 -36.44 -22.24 -0.12
C THR A 2 -37.49 -21.18 0.26
N GLY A 3 -37.21 -19.91 -0.01
CA GLY A 3 -38.19 -18.83 0.18
C GLY A 3 -37.53 -17.51 0.54
N ASP A 4 -38.33 -16.45 0.53
CA ASP A 4 -37.97 -15.12 0.96
C ASP A 4 -38.12 -15.03 2.49
N PHE A 5 -37.02 -14.83 3.18
CA PHE A 5 -37.04 -14.65 4.64
C PHE A 5 -36.92 -13.16 4.95
N THR A 6 -38.06 -12.54 5.31
CA THR A 6 -38.08 -11.15 5.72
C THR A 6 -38.07 -11.04 7.25
N ILE A 7 -37.04 -10.40 7.80
CA ILE A 7 -36.96 -10.06 9.22
C ILE A 7 -37.64 -8.69 9.38
N SER A 8 -38.82 -8.72 9.95
CA SER A 8 -39.63 -7.51 10.14
C SER A 8 -39.05 -6.60 11.20
N ALA A 9 -39.38 -5.31 11.14
CA ALA A 9 -38.93 -4.31 12.11
C ALA A 9 -39.16 -4.77 13.57
N THR A 10 -38.22 -4.41 14.45
CA THR A 10 -38.18 -4.76 15.87
C THR A 10 -38.04 -6.25 16.20
N LYS A 11 -37.73 -7.09 15.21
CA LYS A 11 -37.47 -8.53 15.43
C LYS A 11 -35.96 -8.81 15.45
N GLU A 12 -35.58 -9.68 16.36
CA GLU A 12 -34.27 -10.30 16.39
C GLU A 12 -34.42 -11.79 16.06
N VAL A 13 -33.66 -12.26 15.06
CA VAL A 13 -33.71 -13.64 14.60
C VAL A 13 -32.30 -14.21 14.61
N ILE A 14 -32.14 -15.38 15.18
CA ILE A 14 -30.92 -16.16 15.17
C ILE A 14 -31.16 -17.44 14.34
N ILE A 15 -30.31 -17.67 13.35
CA ILE A 15 -30.34 -18.85 12.51
C ILE A 15 -29.07 -19.65 12.74
N ASN A 16 -29.23 -20.94 13.04
CA ASN A 16 -28.14 -21.90 13.06
C ASN A 16 -28.27 -22.77 11.79
N LEU A 17 -27.30 -22.66 10.87
CA LEU A 17 -27.37 -23.35 9.59
C LEU A 17 -27.22 -24.86 9.72
N ASN A 18 -26.41 -25.35 10.69
CA ASN A 18 -26.24 -26.77 11.00
C ASN A 18 -25.96 -27.67 9.79
N GLY A 19 -25.11 -27.24 8.87
CA GLY A 19 -24.77 -27.94 7.63
C GLY A 19 -25.83 -27.86 6.52
N HIS A 20 -26.93 -27.15 6.74
CA HIS A 20 -28.03 -27.09 5.76
C HIS A 20 -27.83 -25.94 4.75
N LYS A 21 -28.49 -26.09 3.61
CA LYS A 21 -28.55 -25.05 2.55
C LYS A 21 -29.89 -24.34 2.58
N ILE A 22 -29.84 -23.01 2.54
CA ILE A 22 -30.99 -22.14 2.28
C ILE A 22 -30.76 -21.47 0.92
N THR A 23 -31.76 -21.47 0.06
CA THR A 23 -31.69 -20.88 -1.28
C THR A 23 -32.98 -20.17 -1.66
N ASN A 24 -32.88 -19.20 -2.59
CA ASN A 24 -34.05 -18.53 -3.14
C ASN A 24 -33.97 -18.43 -4.66
N LYS A 25 -35.16 -18.46 -5.31
CA LYS A 25 -35.35 -18.42 -6.77
C LYS A 25 -36.17 -17.21 -7.25
N SER A 26 -36.75 -16.43 -6.37
CA SER A 26 -37.74 -15.40 -6.71
C SER A 26 -37.54 -14.07 -6.01
N GLY A 27 -36.69 -13.99 -4.99
CA GLY A 27 -36.41 -12.77 -4.20
C GLY A 27 -35.05 -12.81 -3.55
N ASP A 28 -34.79 -11.87 -2.65
CA ASP A 28 -33.63 -11.96 -1.78
C ASP A 28 -33.77 -13.14 -0.83
N THR A 29 -32.70 -13.85 -0.51
CA THR A 29 -32.83 -14.98 0.43
C THR A 29 -33.17 -14.47 1.82
N PHE A 30 -32.47 -13.43 2.27
CA PHE A 30 -32.79 -12.70 3.49
C PHE A 30 -32.98 -11.22 3.20
N THR A 31 -34.10 -10.66 3.63
CA THR A 31 -34.34 -9.22 3.72
C THR A 31 -34.40 -8.83 5.19
N VAL A 32 -33.48 -8.00 5.64
CA VAL A 32 -33.44 -7.51 7.03
C VAL A 32 -33.91 -6.06 7.04
N ASN A 33 -35.09 -5.82 7.58
CA ASN A 33 -35.69 -4.50 7.62
C ASN A 33 -34.99 -3.62 8.66
N LYS A 34 -35.18 -2.32 8.52
CA LYS A 34 -34.72 -1.35 9.51
C LYS A 34 -35.22 -1.74 10.92
N ASP A 35 -34.41 -1.45 11.93
CA ASP A 35 -34.67 -1.74 13.35
C ASP A 35 -34.87 -3.24 13.64
N SER A 36 -34.43 -4.13 12.75
CA SER A 36 -34.41 -5.57 12.98
C SER A 36 -32.98 -6.12 12.95
N LYS A 37 -32.81 -7.32 13.49
CA LYS A 37 -31.51 -7.96 13.59
C LYS A 37 -31.55 -9.42 13.16
N LEU A 38 -30.57 -9.81 12.34
CA LEU A 38 -30.32 -11.16 11.92
C LEU A 38 -28.92 -11.60 12.35
N THR A 39 -28.85 -12.72 13.06
CA THR A 39 -27.58 -13.37 13.36
C THR A 39 -27.55 -14.76 12.72
N ILE A 40 -26.51 -15.08 11.94
CA ILE A 40 -26.34 -16.39 11.30
C ILE A 40 -25.12 -17.07 11.91
N ASN A 41 -25.32 -18.29 12.41
CA ASN A 41 -24.33 -19.15 13.04
C ASN A 41 -24.23 -20.50 12.35
N GLY A 42 -23.12 -21.18 12.58
CA GLY A 42 -22.86 -22.55 12.21
C GLY A 42 -22.59 -22.73 10.71
N ASN A 43 -21.85 -23.79 10.42
CA ASN A 43 -21.55 -24.17 9.04
C ASN A 43 -22.84 -24.47 8.24
N GLY A 44 -22.85 -24.12 6.99
CA GLY A 44 -23.97 -24.31 6.08
C GLY A 44 -23.90 -23.29 4.95
N THR A 45 -24.88 -23.28 4.08
CA THR A 45 -24.83 -22.45 2.87
C THR A 45 -26.08 -21.59 2.73
N VAL A 46 -25.88 -20.31 2.47
CA VAL A 46 -26.90 -19.37 2.00
C VAL A 46 -26.62 -19.07 0.54
N ASP A 47 -27.60 -19.33 -0.33
CA ASP A 47 -27.46 -19.18 -1.77
C ASP A 47 -28.62 -18.34 -2.33
N ASN A 48 -28.40 -17.71 -3.48
CA ASN A 48 -29.43 -17.03 -4.23
C ASN A 48 -29.24 -17.26 -5.74
N VAL A 49 -30.33 -17.64 -6.42
CA VAL A 49 -30.35 -17.84 -7.88
C VAL A 49 -31.39 -16.95 -8.58
N SER A 50 -31.91 -15.96 -7.89
CA SER A 50 -32.88 -15.00 -8.44
C SER A 50 -32.17 -13.89 -9.20
N HIS A 51 -32.66 -13.53 -10.37
CA HIS A 51 -32.15 -12.40 -11.13
C HIS A 51 -32.32 -11.09 -10.35
N GLY A 52 -31.23 -10.30 -10.25
CA GLY A 52 -31.25 -8.98 -9.60
C GLY A 52 -31.54 -9.00 -8.09
N LYS A 53 -31.24 -10.11 -7.39
CA LYS A 53 -31.51 -10.30 -5.97
C LYS A 53 -30.28 -10.83 -5.21
N ALA A 54 -30.18 -10.48 -3.94
CA ALA A 54 -29.06 -10.80 -3.06
C ALA A 54 -29.30 -12.06 -2.21
N CYS A 55 -28.24 -12.67 -1.69
CA CYS A 55 -28.38 -13.58 -0.55
C CYS A 55 -28.86 -12.82 0.69
N ILE A 56 -28.29 -11.62 0.93
CA ILE A 56 -28.69 -10.77 2.04
C ILE A 56 -28.88 -9.34 1.53
N TYR A 57 -30.10 -8.83 1.67
CA TYR A 57 -30.40 -7.40 1.55
C TYR A 57 -30.65 -6.83 2.96
N ASN A 58 -29.69 -6.05 3.45
CA ASN A 58 -29.69 -5.55 4.82
C ASN A 58 -30.03 -4.07 4.87
N ASN A 59 -31.10 -3.72 5.59
CA ASN A 59 -31.45 -2.36 6.00
C ASN A 59 -31.46 -2.22 7.55
N GLY A 60 -31.14 -3.30 8.27
CA GLY A 60 -31.10 -3.37 9.72
C GLY A 60 -29.71 -3.70 10.25
N THR A 61 -29.62 -4.63 11.16
CA THR A 61 -28.34 -5.13 11.70
C THR A 61 -28.16 -6.60 11.35
N VAL A 62 -27.01 -6.96 10.76
CA VAL A 62 -26.65 -8.35 10.41
C VAL A 62 -25.33 -8.72 11.04
N ILE A 63 -25.29 -9.90 11.66
CA ILE A 63 -24.07 -10.53 12.18
C ILE A 63 -23.90 -11.90 11.53
N LEU A 64 -22.83 -12.09 10.78
CA LEU A 64 -22.45 -13.36 10.18
C LEU A 64 -21.30 -13.94 11.00
N ASN A 65 -21.57 -15.00 11.77
CA ASN A 65 -20.56 -15.65 12.60
C ASN A 65 -19.88 -16.82 11.89
N ASP A 66 -20.58 -17.45 10.93
CA ASP A 66 -20.12 -18.64 10.23
C ASP A 66 -20.93 -18.83 8.93
N GLY A 67 -20.54 -19.79 8.11
CA GLY A 67 -21.29 -20.22 6.93
C GLY A 67 -20.70 -19.71 5.61
N THR A 68 -21.19 -20.34 4.53
CA THR A 68 -20.79 -20.04 3.15
C THR A 68 -21.94 -19.30 2.45
N TYR A 69 -21.64 -18.12 1.91
CA TYR A 69 -22.62 -17.28 1.19
C TYR A 69 -22.23 -17.21 -0.27
N ILE A 70 -23.13 -17.72 -1.15
CA ILE A 70 -22.85 -17.81 -2.58
C ILE A 70 -24.00 -17.27 -3.40
N ARG A 71 -23.69 -16.79 -4.60
CA ARG A 71 -24.67 -16.65 -5.67
C ARG A 71 -24.36 -17.67 -6.75
N SER A 72 -25.15 -18.74 -6.78
CA SER A 72 -25.07 -19.73 -7.85
C SER A 72 -25.61 -19.15 -9.16
N LYS A 73 -25.38 -19.85 -10.28
CA LYS A 73 -25.91 -19.48 -11.60
C LYS A 73 -27.42 -19.24 -11.55
N GLU A 74 -27.86 -18.12 -12.11
CA GLU A 74 -29.26 -17.73 -12.14
C GLU A 74 -30.09 -18.70 -13.04
N ASN A 75 -31.27 -19.05 -12.57
CA ASN A 75 -32.20 -19.86 -13.34
C ASN A 75 -32.80 -19.08 -14.52
N GLY A 76 -32.80 -19.69 -15.72
CA GLY A 76 -33.47 -19.14 -16.88
C GLY A 76 -32.78 -17.92 -17.51
N GLN A 77 -31.59 -17.54 -17.06
CA GLN A 77 -30.80 -16.45 -17.62
C GLN A 77 -29.61 -16.99 -18.42
N ASN A 78 -29.40 -16.42 -19.60
CA ASN A 78 -28.14 -16.59 -20.32
C ASN A 78 -27.13 -15.64 -19.73
N SER A 79 -26.36 -16.11 -18.78
CA SER A 79 -25.53 -15.33 -17.92
C SER A 79 -24.03 -15.59 -18.12
N GLU A 80 -23.63 -16.02 -19.31
CA GLU A 80 -22.21 -16.23 -19.62
C GLU A 80 -21.39 -14.98 -19.41
N SER A 81 -21.89 -13.83 -19.86
CA SER A 81 -21.23 -12.53 -19.66
C SER A 81 -21.21 -12.07 -18.21
N SER A 82 -22.12 -12.54 -17.38
CA SER A 82 -22.19 -12.22 -15.94
C SER A 82 -21.63 -13.33 -15.05
N GLY A 83 -21.04 -14.39 -15.67
CA GLY A 83 -20.53 -15.54 -14.94
C GLY A 83 -21.61 -16.32 -14.19
N GLY A 84 -22.88 -16.09 -14.53
CA GLY A 84 -24.01 -16.79 -13.92
C GLY A 84 -24.80 -15.98 -12.92
N ASN A 85 -24.40 -14.76 -12.61
CA ASN A 85 -25.12 -13.88 -11.68
C ASN A 85 -24.99 -12.39 -12.04
N SER A 86 -26.09 -11.69 -11.86
CA SER A 86 -26.30 -10.30 -12.30
C SER A 86 -26.37 -9.31 -11.13
N TYR A 87 -26.12 -9.73 -9.90
CA TYR A 87 -26.35 -8.90 -8.73
C TYR A 87 -25.35 -9.17 -7.60
N TYR A 88 -25.35 -8.32 -6.60
CA TYR A 88 -24.56 -8.47 -5.39
C TYR A 88 -24.92 -9.77 -4.64
N ASN A 89 -23.93 -10.40 -4.03
CA ASN A 89 -24.21 -11.47 -3.04
C ASN A 89 -24.79 -10.83 -1.77
N ILE A 90 -24.17 -9.75 -1.31
CA ILE A 90 -24.64 -8.97 -0.17
C ILE A 90 -24.82 -7.52 -0.60
N LEU A 91 -26.01 -6.96 -0.31
CA LEU A 91 -26.28 -5.53 -0.40
C LEU A 91 -26.55 -5.01 1.00
N ASN A 92 -25.65 -4.18 1.52
CA ASN A 92 -25.71 -3.63 2.86
C ASN A 92 -26.02 -2.13 2.85
N HIS A 93 -27.18 -1.76 3.36
CA HIS A 93 -27.61 -0.39 3.62
C HIS A 93 -27.79 -0.12 5.14
N GLY A 94 -27.47 -1.09 5.99
CA GLY A 94 -27.53 -1.02 7.42
C GLY A 94 -26.18 -1.28 8.09
N GLU A 95 -26.21 -1.89 9.24
CA GLU A 95 -25.02 -2.30 9.97
C GLU A 95 -24.73 -3.78 9.71
N MET A 96 -23.47 -4.11 9.36
CA MET A 96 -23.08 -5.49 9.15
C MET A 96 -21.73 -5.80 9.79
N THR A 97 -21.67 -6.95 10.46
CA THR A 97 -20.43 -7.52 10.99
C THR A 97 -20.23 -8.90 10.42
N ILE A 98 -19.04 -9.17 9.85
CA ILE A 98 -18.63 -10.45 9.31
C ILE A 98 -17.45 -10.98 10.13
N ASN A 99 -17.60 -12.18 10.68
CA ASN A 99 -16.63 -12.80 11.57
C ASN A 99 -15.75 -13.86 10.86
N PRO A 100 -14.64 -14.33 11.46
CA PRO A 100 -13.58 -15.06 10.76
C PRO A 100 -13.97 -16.39 10.08
N ASN A 101 -15.05 -17.06 10.51
CA ASN A 101 -15.44 -18.35 9.94
C ASN A 101 -16.38 -18.22 8.70
N VAL A 102 -16.57 -17.01 8.21
CA VAL A 102 -17.44 -16.74 7.06
C VAL A 102 -16.68 -16.89 5.75
N GLU A 103 -17.31 -17.53 4.80
CA GLU A 103 -16.84 -17.64 3.41
C GLU A 103 -17.87 -17.01 2.47
N ILE A 104 -17.44 -16.05 1.64
CA ILE A 104 -18.31 -15.43 0.63
C ILE A 104 -17.66 -15.54 -0.73
N SER A 105 -18.39 -16.12 -1.69
CA SER A 105 -17.86 -16.26 -3.04
C SER A 105 -18.91 -15.98 -4.12
N GLN A 106 -18.44 -15.49 -5.26
CA GLN A 106 -19.25 -15.19 -6.42
C GLN A 106 -18.44 -15.35 -7.70
N ASN A 107 -18.79 -16.33 -8.53
CA ASN A 107 -18.13 -16.56 -9.82
C ASN A 107 -18.45 -15.49 -10.85
N GLY A 108 -19.61 -14.84 -10.75
CA GLY A 108 -20.00 -13.75 -11.63
C GLY A 108 -19.21 -12.47 -11.39
N HIS A 109 -18.99 -11.74 -12.48
CA HIS A 109 -18.25 -10.48 -12.49
C HIS A 109 -19.07 -9.30 -13.04
N TYR A 110 -20.39 -9.44 -13.14
CA TYR A 110 -21.27 -8.38 -13.61
C TYR A 110 -21.53 -7.33 -12.52
N SER A 111 -21.63 -7.76 -11.27
CA SER A 111 -21.81 -6.92 -10.11
C SER A 111 -20.72 -7.19 -9.07
N SER A 112 -20.43 -6.23 -8.24
CA SER A 112 -19.57 -6.41 -7.05
C SER A 112 -20.16 -7.49 -6.15
N MET A 113 -19.31 -8.23 -5.42
CA MET A 113 -19.78 -9.32 -4.57
C MET A 113 -20.47 -8.78 -3.32
N ILE A 114 -19.84 -7.86 -2.61
CA ILE A 114 -20.44 -7.13 -1.48
C ILE A 114 -20.51 -5.66 -1.86
N ALA A 115 -21.71 -5.09 -1.82
CA ALA A 115 -21.95 -3.66 -1.92
C ALA A 115 -22.35 -3.14 -0.53
N ASN A 116 -21.56 -2.21 -0.01
CA ASN A 116 -21.81 -1.50 1.24
C ASN A 116 -22.07 -0.05 0.91
N GLY A 117 -23.29 0.43 1.11
CA GLY A 117 -23.69 1.79 0.75
C GLY A 117 -24.59 1.86 -0.48
N TYR A 118 -24.66 3.03 -1.07
CA TYR A 118 -25.60 3.34 -2.13
C TYR A 118 -24.86 3.57 -3.45
N TYR A 119 -25.29 2.85 -4.48
CA TYR A 119 -24.71 2.94 -5.83
C TYR A 119 -24.73 4.38 -6.38
N ASP A 120 -25.79 5.11 -6.10
CA ASP A 120 -25.94 6.49 -6.54
C ASP A 120 -26.75 7.28 -5.49
N TYR A 121 -26.07 8.16 -4.79
CA TYR A 121 -26.65 8.96 -3.72
C TYR A 121 -27.76 9.90 -4.19
N THR A 122 -27.85 10.18 -5.48
CA THR A 122 -28.92 10.98 -6.09
C THR A 122 -30.12 10.17 -6.57
N ASN A 123 -29.98 8.85 -6.64
CA ASN A 123 -31.02 7.95 -7.14
C ASN A 123 -32.16 7.81 -6.12
N THR A 124 -33.38 7.91 -6.61
CA THR A 124 -34.59 7.82 -5.78
C THR A 124 -35.06 6.38 -5.52
N ASN A 125 -34.48 5.38 -6.19
CA ASN A 125 -34.75 3.98 -5.90
C ASN A 125 -34.05 3.55 -4.61
N PRO A 126 -34.78 3.12 -3.56
CA PRO A 126 -34.16 2.82 -2.26
C PRO A 126 -33.22 1.61 -2.26
N ARG A 127 -33.20 0.78 -3.32
CA ARG A 127 -32.20 -0.28 -3.45
C ARG A 127 -30.88 0.19 -4.07
N ASN A 128 -30.90 1.27 -4.81
CA ASN A 128 -29.72 1.74 -5.55
C ASN A 128 -29.22 3.07 -5.03
N GLY A 129 -30.13 3.90 -4.51
CA GLY A 129 -29.86 5.26 -4.18
C GLY A 129 -30.27 5.65 -2.77
N TYR A 130 -29.81 6.83 -2.40
CA TYR A 130 -30.17 7.49 -1.16
C TYR A 130 -31.48 8.27 -1.34
N VAL A 131 -32.53 7.90 -0.67
CA VAL A 131 -33.81 8.61 -0.72
C VAL A 131 -33.90 9.59 0.46
N SER A 132 -33.74 10.88 0.19
CA SER A 132 -33.85 11.93 1.21
C SER A 132 -35.21 11.88 1.95
N GLY A 133 -35.18 12.03 3.25
CA GLY A 133 -36.40 12.00 4.10
C GLY A 133 -36.91 10.61 4.44
N THR A 134 -36.38 9.56 3.89
CA THR A 134 -36.60 8.21 4.35
C THR A 134 -35.59 7.85 5.45
N ASN A 135 -35.83 6.75 6.15
CA ASN A 135 -35.01 6.32 7.27
C ASN A 135 -33.63 5.80 6.81
N HIS A 136 -32.79 6.67 6.26
CA HIS A 136 -31.43 6.30 5.91
C HIS A 136 -30.60 6.05 7.14
N GLN A 137 -29.90 4.95 7.12
CA GLN A 137 -28.76 4.69 8.01
C GLN A 137 -27.49 5.00 7.23
N ASN A 138 -26.45 5.43 7.89
CA ASN A 138 -25.12 5.44 7.31
C ASN A 138 -24.65 3.97 7.30
N PRO A 139 -24.57 3.33 6.14
CA PRO A 139 -24.22 1.91 6.08
C PRO A 139 -22.83 1.68 6.67
N SER A 140 -22.70 0.63 7.45
CA SER A 140 -21.42 0.25 8.02
C SER A 140 -21.15 -1.24 7.81
N LEU A 141 -19.92 -1.57 7.40
CA LEU A 141 -19.45 -2.93 7.24
C LEU A 141 -18.16 -3.11 8.02
N ILE A 142 -18.18 -4.03 8.98
CA ILE A 142 -17.01 -4.44 9.75
C ILE A 142 -16.68 -5.88 9.39
N ILE A 143 -15.46 -6.12 8.90
CA ILE A 143 -14.95 -7.45 8.58
C ILE A 143 -13.84 -7.80 9.57
N ASN A 144 -14.11 -8.77 10.43
CA ASN A 144 -13.17 -9.25 11.45
C ASN A 144 -12.29 -10.41 10.94
N GLY A 145 -12.59 -10.94 9.76
CA GLY A 145 -11.89 -12.03 9.12
C GLY A 145 -12.79 -12.75 8.11
N GLY A 146 -12.38 -13.91 7.64
CA GLY A 146 -13.10 -14.70 6.66
C GLY A 146 -12.39 -14.77 5.31
N THR A 147 -13.04 -15.46 4.35
CA THR A 147 -12.53 -15.65 2.99
C THR A 147 -13.51 -15.09 1.96
N PHE A 148 -13.00 -14.26 1.07
CA PHE A 148 -13.81 -13.50 0.12
C PHE A 148 -13.23 -13.63 -1.28
N ALA A 149 -14.03 -14.15 -2.25
CA ALA A 149 -13.53 -14.37 -3.59
C ALA A 149 -14.57 -14.07 -4.68
N GLY A 150 -14.20 -13.23 -5.63
CA GLY A 150 -15.00 -13.00 -6.84
C GLY A 150 -15.75 -11.67 -6.90
N GLY A 151 -16.78 -11.63 -7.75
CA GLY A 151 -17.48 -10.41 -8.11
C GLY A 151 -16.71 -9.51 -9.07
N LEU A 152 -17.34 -8.44 -9.57
CA LEU A 152 -16.67 -7.37 -10.31
C LEU A 152 -15.62 -6.71 -9.39
N ASN A 153 -16.06 -6.22 -8.23
CA ASN A 153 -15.21 -5.94 -7.08
C ASN A 153 -15.57 -6.92 -5.96
N THR A 154 -14.60 -7.37 -5.18
CA THR A 154 -14.90 -8.26 -4.06
C THR A 154 -15.65 -7.50 -2.99
N ILE A 155 -15.22 -6.29 -2.67
CA ILE A 155 -15.93 -5.34 -1.82
C ILE A 155 -16.04 -4.02 -2.56
N LYS A 156 -17.25 -3.47 -2.63
CA LYS A 156 -17.50 -2.10 -3.03
C LYS A 156 -18.08 -1.34 -1.85
N ASN A 157 -17.33 -0.35 -1.37
CA ASN A 157 -17.78 0.60 -0.35
C ASN A 157 -18.27 1.85 -1.05
N ASP A 158 -19.57 1.92 -1.22
CA ASP A 158 -20.25 2.93 -2.01
C ASP A 158 -20.59 4.19 -1.21
N ASP A 159 -21.39 5.06 -1.81
CA ASP A 159 -21.74 6.35 -1.26
C ASP A 159 -22.33 6.26 0.15
N GLY A 160 -21.86 7.14 1.03
CA GLY A 160 -22.34 7.27 2.40
C GLY A 160 -21.93 6.16 3.37
N ALA A 161 -21.18 5.18 2.90
CA ALA A 161 -20.85 3.98 3.68
C ALA A 161 -19.49 4.05 4.38
N GLN A 162 -19.39 3.36 5.51
CA GLN A 162 -18.15 3.13 6.23
C GLN A 162 -17.74 1.66 6.16
N LEU A 163 -16.47 1.43 5.86
CA LEU A 163 -15.87 0.09 5.80
C LEU A 163 -14.69 0.01 6.77
N VAL A 164 -14.67 -1.04 7.59
CA VAL A 164 -13.51 -1.39 8.42
C VAL A 164 -13.15 -2.85 8.17
N ILE A 165 -11.92 -3.10 7.74
CA ILE A 165 -11.37 -4.45 7.56
C ILE A 165 -10.29 -4.66 8.62
N ASN A 166 -10.58 -5.51 9.60
CA ASN A 166 -9.65 -5.89 10.65
C ASN A 166 -8.74 -7.04 10.21
N ASP A 167 -9.29 -8.02 9.48
CA ASP A 167 -8.57 -9.18 8.94
C ASP A 167 -9.40 -9.86 7.84
N GLY A 168 -8.83 -10.89 7.19
CA GLY A 168 -9.48 -11.72 6.17
C GLY A 168 -8.58 -11.97 4.96
N THR A 169 -9.05 -12.85 4.09
CA THR A 169 -8.39 -13.12 2.79
C THR A 169 -9.33 -12.73 1.66
N PHE A 170 -8.87 -11.84 0.81
CA PHE A 170 -9.66 -11.25 -0.27
C PHE A 170 -8.99 -11.50 -1.61
N THR A 171 -9.74 -12.03 -2.58
CA THR A 171 -9.23 -12.29 -3.93
C THR A 171 -10.22 -11.81 -4.98
N ASN A 172 -9.75 -10.99 -5.91
CA ASN A 172 -10.51 -10.54 -7.06
C ASN A 172 -9.87 -10.97 -8.36
N MET A 173 -10.71 -11.26 -9.37
CA MET A 173 -10.27 -11.68 -10.71
C MET A 173 -10.71 -10.73 -11.82
N SER A 174 -11.48 -9.69 -11.53
CA SER A 174 -12.16 -8.85 -12.53
C SER A 174 -11.70 -7.39 -12.53
N GLN A 175 -11.91 -6.64 -11.44
CA GLN A 175 -11.59 -5.22 -11.37
C GLN A 175 -10.75 -4.89 -10.15
N ALA A 176 -11.34 -4.89 -8.94
CA ALA A 176 -10.64 -4.55 -7.71
C ALA A 176 -11.02 -5.45 -6.54
N THR A 177 -10.09 -5.63 -5.62
CA THR A 177 -10.38 -6.34 -4.37
C THR A 177 -11.21 -5.46 -3.45
N VAL A 178 -10.83 -4.20 -3.28
CA VAL A 178 -11.61 -3.18 -2.55
C VAL A 178 -11.74 -1.95 -3.44
N GLN A 179 -12.96 -1.61 -3.81
CA GLN A 179 -13.30 -0.30 -4.40
C GLN A 179 -13.92 0.55 -3.30
N ASN A 180 -13.43 1.77 -3.12
CA ASN A 180 -13.92 2.67 -2.08
C ASN A 180 -14.29 4.03 -2.66
N HIS A 181 -15.54 4.43 -2.44
CA HIS A 181 -16.08 5.73 -2.82
C HIS A 181 -16.34 6.64 -1.61
N HIS A 182 -16.32 6.14 -0.38
CA HIS A 182 -16.58 6.99 0.78
C HIS A 182 -15.48 6.86 1.84
N VAL A 183 -15.72 6.20 2.94
CA VAL A 183 -14.73 6.08 4.04
C VAL A 183 -14.38 4.64 4.28
N ALA A 184 -13.09 4.30 4.21
CA ALA A 184 -12.60 2.95 4.45
C ALA A 184 -11.34 2.92 5.33
N GLU A 185 -11.25 1.90 6.17
CA GLU A 185 -10.06 1.61 6.98
C GLU A 185 -9.65 0.15 6.82
N ILE A 186 -8.41 -0.09 6.41
CA ILE A 186 -7.79 -1.42 6.35
C ILE A 186 -6.75 -1.52 7.45
N LYS A 187 -7.00 -2.40 8.44
CA LYS A 187 -6.13 -2.64 9.59
C LYS A 187 -5.33 -3.94 9.46
N GLY A 188 -5.82 -4.89 8.67
CA GLY A 188 -5.22 -6.20 8.48
C GLY A 188 -5.80 -6.92 7.27
N GLY A 189 -5.45 -8.20 7.14
CA GLY A 189 -5.89 -9.06 6.04
C GLY A 189 -4.90 -9.19 4.90
N THR A 190 -5.24 -10.08 3.96
CA THR A 190 -4.46 -10.34 2.75
C THR A 190 -5.31 -10.08 1.52
N PHE A 191 -4.84 -9.22 0.65
CA PHE A 191 -5.54 -8.77 -0.55
C PHE A 191 -4.78 -9.20 -1.80
N ASN A 192 -5.45 -9.91 -2.69
CA ASN A 192 -4.85 -10.48 -3.89
C ASN A 192 -5.66 -10.12 -5.14
N THR A 193 -4.95 -9.91 -6.24
CA THR A 193 -5.55 -9.85 -7.57
C THR A 193 -5.06 -11.02 -8.41
N THR A 194 -5.94 -11.56 -9.23
CA THR A 194 -5.63 -12.61 -10.20
C THR A 194 -6.38 -12.33 -11.52
N GLY A 195 -6.05 -13.04 -12.57
CA GLY A 195 -6.75 -12.88 -13.84
C GLY A 195 -6.64 -11.48 -14.43
N SER A 196 -7.76 -10.84 -14.69
CA SER A 196 -7.85 -9.48 -15.26
C SER A 196 -8.01 -8.37 -14.22
N ALA A 197 -8.08 -8.71 -12.93
CA ALA A 197 -8.20 -7.70 -11.87
C ALA A 197 -7.00 -6.74 -11.89
N GLN A 198 -7.30 -5.45 -11.82
CA GLN A 198 -6.30 -4.40 -11.98
C GLN A 198 -5.73 -3.93 -10.64
N TYR A 199 -6.58 -3.86 -9.60
CA TYR A 199 -6.24 -3.20 -8.35
C TYR A 199 -6.57 -4.05 -7.12
N VAL A 200 -5.72 -4.03 -6.11
CA VAL A 200 -6.11 -4.49 -4.76
C VAL A 200 -6.89 -3.41 -4.02
N VAL A 201 -6.59 -2.16 -4.31
CA VAL A 201 -7.31 -0.98 -3.83
C VAL A 201 -7.58 -0.06 -5.01
N ASP A 202 -8.84 0.30 -5.17
CA ASP A 202 -9.36 1.29 -6.11
C ASP A 202 -10.12 2.34 -5.29
N ASN A 203 -9.45 3.45 -4.97
CA ASN A 203 -9.97 4.49 -4.08
C ASN A 203 -10.33 5.73 -4.89
N GLU A 204 -11.62 5.96 -5.10
CA GLU A 204 -12.15 6.94 -6.02
C GLU A 204 -13.06 7.96 -5.33
N GLY A 205 -12.81 9.25 -5.61
CA GLY A 205 -13.74 10.34 -5.30
C GLY A 205 -14.41 10.82 -6.58
N HIS A 206 -15.74 10.79 -6.66
CA HIS A 206 -16.41 11.12 -7.90
C HIS A 206 -16.63 12.63 -8.10
N ASN A 207 -17.19 13.31 -7.13
CA ASN A 207 -17.59 14.70 -7.31
C ASN A 207 -17.11 15.65 -6.20
N GLY A 208 -16.32 15.16 -5.25
CA GLY A 208 -15.97 15.91 -4.05
C GLY A 208 -17.17 16.17 -3.13
N ALA A 209 -18.28 15.44 -3.35
CA ALA A 209 -19.44 15.49 -2.49
C ALA A 209 -19.14 14.82 -1.14
N ALA A 210 -19.76 15.31 -0.08
CA ALA A 210 -19.48 14.84 1.29
C ALA A 210 -19.75 13.34 1.53
N ASN A 211 -20.51 12.71 0.67
CA ASN A 211 -20.85 11.27 0.71
C ASN A 211 -20.09 10.40 -0.28
N ASP A 212 -19.18 11.00 -1.07
CA ASP A 212 -18.44 10.33 -2.15
C ASP A 212 -17.02 10.89 -2.25
N LEU A 213 -16.28 10.82 -1.16
CA LEU A 213 -14.94 11.42 -1.05
C LEU A 213 -13.80 10.46 -1.33
N GLY A 214 -14.00 9.15 -1.32
CA GLY A 214 -12.92 8.18 -1.49
C GLY A 214 -11.80 8.36 -0.46
N GLN A 215 -12.12 8.42 0.82
CA GLN A 215 -11.14 8.55 1.88
C GLN A 215 -10.76 7.18 2.43
N MET A 216 -9.47 6.85 2.43
CA MET A 216 -8.98 5.56 2.92
C MET A 216 -7.76 5.70 3.80
N THR A 217 -7.73 4.87 4.86
CA THR A 217 -6.54 4.66 5.68
C THR A 217 -6.12 3.19 5.63
N ILE A 218 -4.83 2.92 5.41
CA ILE A 218 -4.24 1.60 5.50
C ILE A 218 -3.21 1.61 6.62
N SER A 219 -3.50 0.88 7.71
CA SER A 219 -2.63 0.78 8.88
C SER A 219 -2.00 -0.61 9.05
N GLY A 220 -2.39 -1.58 8.23
CA GLY A 220 -1.84 -2.94 8.24
C GLY A 220 -2.30 -3.76 7.05
N GLY A 221 -2.03 -5.08 7.10
CA GLY A 221 -2.36 -6.02 6.04
C GLY A 221 -1.25 -6.24 5.02
N THR A 222 -1.51 -7.18 4.10
CA THR A 222 -0.64 -7.52 2.96
C THR A 222 -1.40 -7.29 1.67
N LEU A 223 -0.94 -6.35 0.87
CA LEU A 223 -1.59 -5.91 -0.37
C LEU A 223 -0.74 -6.34 -1.58
N ASN A 224 -1.16 -7.42 -2.25
CA ASN A 224 -0.45 -8.06 -3.36
C ASN A 224 -1.02 -7.62 -4.71
N GLY A 225 -0.85 -6.36 -5.07
CA GLY A 225 -1.31 -5.78 -6.32
C GLY A 225 -1.27 -4.25 -6.30
N LYS A 226 -1.76 -3.63 -7.37
CA LYS A 226 -1.69 -2.19 -7.55
C LYS A 226 -2.67 -1.43 -6.65
N ILE A 227 -2.24 -0.24 -6.24
CA ILE A 227 -3.07 0.75 -5.56
C ILE A 227 -3.38 1.88 -6.55
N TYR A 228 -4.65 2.24 -6.64
CA TYR A 228 -5.11 3.34 -7.47
C TYR A 228 -5.90 4.34 -6.63
N VAL A 229 -5.58 5.62 -6.80
CA VAL A 229 -6.24 6.72 -6.08
C VAL A 229 -6.54 7.81 -7.10
N VAL A 230 -7.82 8.14 -7.27
CA VAL A 230 -8.25 9.09 -8.30
C VAL A 230 -9.51 9.86 -7.90
N GLY A 231 -9.67 11.00 -8.49
CA GLY A 231 -10.90 11.80 -8.40
C GLY A 231 -10.85 12.91 -7.35
N ALA A 232 -11.87 13.76 -7.41
CA ALA A 232 -11.97 14.93 -6.55
C ALA A 232 -12.25 14.52 -5.10
N GLY A 233 -11.39 14.96 -4.17
CA GLY A 233 -11.51 14.64 -2.76
C GLY A 233 -10.93 13.29 -2.34
N ALA A 234 -10.52 12.43 -3.29
CA ALA A 234 -9.90 11.15 -2.97
C ALA A 234 -8.60 11.34 -2.18
N SER A 235 -8.44 10.57 -1.13
CA SER A 235 -7.24 10.59 -0.29
C SER A 235 -6.91 9.20 0.24
N LEU A 236 -5.61 8.91 0.32
CA LEU A 236 -5.10 7.69 0.93
C LEU A 236 -4.03 8.07 1.96
N ALA A 237 -4.14 7.50 3.16
CA ALA A 237 -3.11 7.59 4.19
C ALA A 237 -2.57 6.17 4.48
N VAL A 238 -1.26 5.97 4.29
CA VAL A 238 -0.58 4.71 4.59
C VAL A 238 0.25 4.90 5.85
N THR A 239 -0.11 4.18 6.90
CA THR A 239 0.59 4.22 8.20
C THR A 239 1.24 2.89 8.56
N GLY A 240 0.92 1.80 7.86
CA GLY A 240 1.50 0.47 8.05
C GLY A 240 1.10 -0.50 6.95
N GLY A 241 1.62 -1.72 7.01
CA GLY A 241 1.32 -2.80 6.09
C GLY A 241 2.49 -3.22 5.20
N THR A 242 2.24 -4.27 4.42
CA THR A 242 3.17 -4.81 3.43
C THR A 242 2.55 -4.69 2.04
N PHE A 243 3.31 -4.17 1.09
CA PHE A 243 2.80 -3.86 -0.25
C PHE A 243 3.72 -4.45 -1.31
N SER A 244 3.15 -4.94 -2.40
CA SER A 244 3.89 -5.26 -3.62
C SER A 244 3.97 -4.08 -4.59
N ASP A 245 3.13 -3.06 -4.41
CA ASP A 245 3.13 -1.85 -5.22
C ASP A 245 3.93 -0.73 -4.53
N PRO A 246 5.02 -0.26 -5.11
CA PRO A 246 5.83 0.80 -4.54
C PRO A 246 5.11 2.17 -4.49
N SER A 247 4.01 2.35 -5.19
CA SER A 247 3.22 3.59 -5.13
C SER A 247 2.68 3.88 -3.72
N ALA A 248 2.60 2.88 -2.84
CA ALA A 248 2.28 3.07 -1.43
C ALA A 248 3.23 4.09 -0.73
N LEU A 249 4.49 4.19 -1.19
CA LEU A 249 5.47 5.16 -0.69
C LEU A 249 5.04 6.62 -0.88
N LEU A 250 4.16 6.90 -1.85
CA LEU A 250 3.66 8.25 -2.13
C LEU A 250 2.61 8.72 -1.11
N TYR A 251 2.06 7.80 -0.34
CA TYR A 251 0.94 8.04 0.59
C TYR A 251 1.33 7.87 2.06
N LEU A 252 2.64 7.77 2.37
CA LEU A 252 3.12 7.64 3.75
C LEU A 252 2.60 8.78 4.63
N SER A 253 2.02 8.43 5.78
CA SER A 253 1.40 9.39 6.70
C SER A 253 1.75 9.07 8.16
N GLY A 254 1.84 10.10 8.99
CA GLY A 254 2.15 9.95 10.41
C GLY A 254 3.45 9.17 10.66
N ASN A 255 3.47 8.37 11.69
CA ASN A 255 4.59 7.48 12.06
C ASN A 255 4.52 6.15 11.29
N ALA A 256 4.42 6.22 9.96
CA ALA A 256 4.26 5.04 9.10
C ALA A 256 5.36 4.01 9.33
N ASN A 257 4.96 2.73 9.44
CA ASN A 257 5.87 1.59 9.48
C ASN A 257 5.46 0.61 8.37
N VAL A 258 6.11 0.72 7.22
CA VAL A 258 5.70 0.00 6.01
C VAL A 258 6.81 -0.85 5.44
N LYS A 259 6.40 -1.93 4.78
CA LYS A 259 7.26 -2.80 4.00
C LYS A 259 6.79 -2.82 2.56
N ILE A 260 7.71 -2.57 1.64
CA ILE A 260 7.49 -2.79 0.22
C ILE A 260 8.29 -4.02 -0.18
N ARG A 261 7.64 -5.01 -0.76
CA ARG A 261 8.29 -6.18 -1.35
C ARG A 261 7.81 -6.37 -2.78
N LEU A 262 8.69 -6.16 -3.71
CA LEU A 262 8.35 -6.29 -5.13
C LEU A 262 8.13 -7.75 -5.54
N ASN A 263 7.19 -7.98 -6.45
CA ASN A 263 6.94 -9.26 -7.15
C ASN A 263 7.28 -9.18 -8.65
N GLY A 264 7.80 -8.06 -9.11
CA GLY A 264 8.21 -7.81 -10.48
C GLY A 264 8.91 -6.47 -10.57
N ASP A 265 9.50 -6.18 -11.72
CA ASP A 265 10.04 -4.86 -11.99
C ASP A 265 8.94 -3.80 -11.93
N ALA A 266 9.26 -2.66 -11.34
CA ALA A 266 8.28 -1.61 -11.09
C ALA A 266 8.86 -0.22 -11.39
N THR A 267 7.95 0.71 -11.63
CA THR A 267 8.28 2.14 -11.77
C THR A 267 7.36 2.93 -10.86
N CYS A 268 7.91 3.86 -10.10
CA CYS A 268 7.12 4.85 -9.36
C CYS A 268 7.77 6.24 -9.45
N ASN A 269 7.04 7.26 -9.04
CA ASN A 269 7.59 8.59 -8.88
C ASN A 269 8.54 8.65 -7.67
N GLY A 270 9.30 9.71 -7.58
CA GLY A 270 10.15 9.97 -6.43
C GLY A 270 9.33 10.06 -5.13
N PHE A 271 9.92 9.63 -4.02
CA PHE A 271 9.25 9.60 -2.72
C PHE A 271 10.07 10.30 -1.63
N LYS A 272 9.36 10.67 -0.57
CA LYS A 272 9.92 11.37 0.58
C LYS A 272 9.50 10.68 1.87
N THR A 273 10.46 10.47 2.79
CA THR A 273 10.15 10.06 4.16
C THR A 273 10.20 11.25 5.12
N GLN A 274 9.54 11.12 6.27
CA GLN A 274 9.49 12.15 7.31
C GLN A 274 9.91 11.55 8.66
N SER A 275 10.16 12.43 9.64
CA SER A 275 10.48 12.00 11.00
C SER A 275 9.43 11.04 11.57
N GLY A 276 9.89 10.01 12.25
CA GLY A 276 9.05 8.96 12.83
C GLY A 276 8.67 7.84 11.86
N GLN A 277 9.01 7.95 10.57
CA GLN A 277 8.69 6.92 9.59
C GLN A 277 9.77 5.85 9.49
N SER A 278 9.37 4.60 9.34
CA SER A 278 10.20 3.44 9.08
C SER A 278 9.78 2.77 7.79
N VAL A 279 10.70 2.63 6.85
CA VAL A 279 10.45 2.03 5.53
C VAL A 279 11.44 0.91 5.27
N GLU A 280 10.94 -0.27 5.01
CA GLU A 280 11.72 -1.39 4.46
C GLU A 280 11.33 -1.60 2.99
N LEU A 281 12.29 -1.43 2.09
CA LEU A 281 12.13 -1.64 0.66
C LEU A 281 12.96 -2.86 0.24
N ASP A 282 12.32 -4.02 0.15
CA ASP A 282 12.90 -5.27 -0.35
C ASP A 282 12.57 -5.40 -1.85
N LEU A 283 13.54 -5.17 -2.69
CA LEU A 283 13.35 -5.25 -4.14
C LEU A 283 13.28 -6.69 -4.65
N ASN A 284 13.57 -7.70 -3.81
CA ASN A 284 13.38 -9.12 -4.10
C ASN A 284 13.98 -9.54 -5.46
N ASN A 285 15.16 -9.04 -5.77
CA ASN A 285 15.92 -9.20 -7.02
C ASN A 285 15.29 -8.53 -8.27
N HIS A 286 14.33 -7.64 -8.08
CA HIS A 286 13.73 -6.84 -9.14
C HIS A 286 14.34 -5.44 -9.27
N VAL A 287 13.91 -4.73 -10.29
CA VAL A 287 14.30 -3.34 -10.57
C VAL A 287 13.17 -2.41 -10.16
N LEU A 288 13.47 -1.43 -9.29
CA LEU A 288 12.61 -0.27 -9.07
C LEU A 288 13.22 0.93 -9.80
N THR A 289 12.49 1.48 -10.76
CA THR A 289 12.86 2.69 -11.47
C THR A 289 12.09 3.89 -10.91
N LEU A 290 12.81 4.92 -10.48
CA LEU A 290 12.25 6.19 -10.07
C LEU A 290 12.16 7.11 -11.29
N ALA A 291 10.94 7.27 -11.83
CA ALA A 291 10.71 7.80 -13.17
C ALA A 291 10.98 9.31 -13.31
N LYS A 292 10.79 10.09 -12.26
CA LYS A 292 10.95 11.54 -12.28
C LYS A 292 11.40 12.07 -10.93
N PRO A 293 12.25 13.11 -10.92
CA PRO A 293 12.53 13.85 -9.71
C PRO A 293 11.27 14.64 -9.31
N THR A 294 10.71 14.35 -8.15
CA THR A 294 9.48 14.99 -7.66
C THR A 294 9.60 15.45 -6.22
N VAL A 295 10.75 15.25 -5.59
CA VAL A 295 11.00 15.57 -4.18
C VAL A 295 12.22 16.46 -4.03
N GLY A 296 12.30 17.18 -2.93
CA GLY A 296 13.34 18.15 -2.64
C GLY A 296 12.79 19.33 -1.84
N SER A 297 13.49 20.44 -1.89
CA SER A 297 13.00 21.71 -1.34
C SER A 297 11.89 22.28 -2.22
N ALA A 298 10.92 22.94 -1.61
CA ALA A 298 9.79 23.54 -2.31
C ALA A 298 10.27 24.48 -3.45
N GLY A 299 9.76 24.27 -4.65
CA GLY A 299 10.14 25.00 -5.87
C GLY A 299 11.43 24.52 -6.54
N THR A 300 12.11 23.51 -5.99
CA THR A 300 13.31 22.90 -6.55
C THR A 300 13.31 21.39 -6.37
N GLU A 301 12.18 20.75 -6.65
CA GLU A 301 12.00 19.30 -6.52
C GLU A 301 12.81 18.56 -7.59
N THR A 302 14.10 18.36 -7.31
CA THR A 302 15.10 17.81 -8.25
C THR A 302 15.65 16.46 -7.85
N ASN A 303 15.17 15.86 -6.76
CA ASN A 303 15.68 14.60 -6.23
C ASN A 303 14.71 13.45 -6.55
N SER A 304 15.25 12.23 -6.70
CA SER A 304 14.41 11.03 -6.87
C SER A 304 13.94 10.45 -5.53
N CYS A 305 14.77 10.53 -4.49
CA CYS A 305 14.36 10.27 -3.11
C CYS A 305 14.83 11.38 -2.19
N GLN A 306 14.02 11.72 -1.19
CA GLN A 306 14.41 12.59 -0.09
C GLN A 306 14.08 11.94 1.26
N LEU A 307 15.10 11.51 1.98
CA LEU A 307 14.97 10.76 3.23
C LEU A 307 15.28 11.71 4.39
N LEU A 308 14.24 12.20 5.08
CA LEU A 308 14.39 13.26 6.07
C LEU A 308 14.84 12.73 7.45
N LYS A 309 15.44 13.62 8.23
CA LYS A 309 15.91 13.37 9.59
C LYS A 309 14.79 12.77 10.47
N GLY A 310 15.18 11.77 11.27
CA GLY A 310 14.25 11.07 12.17
C GLY A 310 13.46 9.94 11.52
N SER A 311 13.65 9.68 10.22
CA SER A 311 13.20 8.43 9.60
C SER A 311 14.28 7.35 9.65
N THR A 312 13.87 6.11 9.38
CA THR A 312 14.76 4.95 9.20
C THR A 312 14.37 4.25 7.90
N VAL A 313 15.35 4.06 7.02
CA VAL A 313 15.10 3.45 5.72
C VAL A 313 16.06 2.30 5.47
N THR A 314 15.52 1.15 5.11
CA THR A 314 16.30 -0.01 4.65
C THR A 314 15.90 -0.34 3.23
N MET A 315 16.87 -0.39 2.31
CA MET A 315 16.68 -0.84 0.94
C MET A 315 17.56 -2.06 0.72
N LYS A 316 17.00 -3.14 0.17
CA LYS A 316 17.74 -4.39 0.04
C LYS A 316 17.33 -5.24 -1.17
N ASN A 317 18.26 -6.13 -1.58
CA ASN A 317 18.01 -7.25 -2.50
C ASN A 317 17.49 -6.81 -3.89
N GLY A 318 18.20 -5.96 -4.61
CA GLY A 318 17.80 -5.65 -5.99
C GLY A 318 18.41 -4.39 -6.56
N THR A 319 17.77 -3.83 -7.58
CA THR A 319 18.27 -2.64 -8.28
C THR A 319 17.34 -1.46 -8.07
N LEU A 320 17.88 -0.36 -7.58
CA LEU A 320 17.22 0.96 -7.60
C LEU A 320 17.87 1.79 -8.71
N ALA A 321 17.06 2.29 -9.65
CA ALA A 321 17.54 3.06 -10.80
C ALA A 321 16.83 4.40 -10.91
N SER A 322 17.52 5.40 -11.44
CA SER A 322 16.94 6.70 -11.78
C SER A 322 17.75 7.36 -12.90
N ASP A 323 17.04 8.09 -13.75
CA ASP A 323 17.64 8.94 -14.80
C ASP A 323 17.77 10.41 -14.36
N ASN A 324 17.59 10.71 -13.08
CA ASN A 324 17.75 12.05 -12.53
C ASN A 324 19.19 12.57 -12.72
N ASP A 325 19.32 13.84 -13.09
CA ASP A 325 20.60 14.52 -13.38
C ASP A 325 21.18 15.30 -12.17
N LYS A 326 20.48 15.36 -11.04
CA LYS A 326 20.92 16.08 -9.84
C LYS A 326 21.33 15.14 -8.72
N ILE A 327 20.40 14.78 -7.85
CA ILE A 327 20.62 13.88 -6.72
C ILE A 327 19.61 12.76 -6.82
N MET A 328 20.10 11.53 -6.87
CA MET A 328 19.21 10.39 -6.86
C MET A 328 18.63 10.16 -5.46
N ILE A 329 19.47 10.03 -4.45
CA ILE A 329 19.06 9.86 -3.05
C ILE A 329 19.65 11.00 -2.21
N GLN A 330 18.80 11.90 -1.74
CA GLN A 330 19.18 12.91 -0.75
C GLN A 330 18.85 12.39 0.65
N ASN A 331 19.87 12.12 1.45
CA ASN A 331 19.73 11.44 2.73
C ASN A 331 20.07 12.33 3.92
N TYR A 332 19.15 12.34 4.90
CA TYR A 332 19.30 12.95 6.23
C TYR A 332 18.91 11.98 7.35
N CYS A 333 18.78 10.69 7.06
CA CYS A 333 18.26 9.72 8.01
C CYS A 333 19.23 8.55 8.25
N ASN A 334 18.81 7.61 9.10
CA ASN A 334 19.47 6.30 9.19
C ASN A 334 19.09 5.48 7.96
N LEU A 335 20.06 5.22 7.09
CA LEU A 335 19.88 4.50 5.83
C LEU A 335 20.72 3.22 5.79
N THR A 336 20.09 2.12 5.45
CA THR A 336 20.79 0.87 5.13
C THR A 336 20.56 0.51 3.67
N LEU A 337 21.65 0.30 2.93
CA LEU A 337 21.68 -0.32 1.60
C LEU A 337 22.38 -1.68 1.73
N ASP A 338 21.65 -2.77 1.54
CA ASP A 338 22.22 -4.12 1.68
C ASP A 338 21.90 -5.00 0.47
N ALA A 339 22.92 -5.59 -0.14
CA ALA A 339 22.79 -6.40 -1.35
C ALA A 339 22.07 -5.67 -2.50
N MET A 340 22.36 -4.38 -2.67
CA MET A 340 21.74 -3.50 -3.66
C MET A 340 22.64 -3.25 -4.87
N THR A 341 22.00 -2.93 -5.99
CA THR A 341 22.62 -2.18 -7.09
C THR A 341 21.92 -0.83 -7.20
N VAL A 342 22.63 0.26 -6.96
CA VAL A 342 22.08 1.63 -7.08
C VAL A 342 22.64 2.26 -8.35
N LYS A 343 21.76 2.61 -9.31
CA LYS A 343 22.12 3.14 -10.63
C LYS A 343 21.64 4.56 -10.81
N GLY A 344 22.54 5.53 -10.73
CA GLY A 344 22.28 6.95 -11.01
C GLY A 344 23.29 7.48 -12.02
N LEU A 345 23.31 6.92 -13.24
CA LEU A 345 24.35 7.22 -14.22
C LEU A 345 24.35 8.66 -14.72
N ASN A 346 23.23 9.35 -14.62
CA ASN A 346 23.09 10.76 -15.00
C ASN A 346 23.21 11.70 -13.80
N ALA A 347 23.06 11.17 -12.58
CA ALA A 347 23.07 11.98 -11.36
C ALA A 347 24.46 12.54 -11.05
N LEU A 348 24.51 13.81 -10.63
CA LEU A 348 25.72 14.40 -10.06
C LEU A 348 26.13 13.68 -8.77
N TYR A 349 25.15 13.38 -7.90
CA TYR A 349 25.30 12.53 -6.72
C TYR A 349 24.31 11.39 -6.75
N VAL A 350 24.80 10.14 -6.71
CA VAL A 350 23.90 8.97 -6.56
C VAL A 350 23.33 8.94 -5.15
N LEU A 351 24.15 9.17 -4.14
CA LEU A 351 23.76 9.24 -2.74
C LEU A 351 24.42 10.44 -2.07
N SER A 352 23.64 11.45 -1.69
CA SER A 352 24.13 12.60 -0.94
C SER A 352 23.73 12.49 0.53
N ASN A 353 24.72 12.36 1.42
CA ASN A 353 24.52 12.12 2.84
C ASN A 353 24.85 13.37 3.65
N ASN A 354 23.85 13.93 4.30
CA ASN A 354 24.00 15.16 5.08
C ASN A 354 23.79 14.95 6.59
N CYS A 355 23.27 13.81 7.00
CA CYS A 355 23.00 13.47 8.41
C CYS A 355 22.72 11.97 8.57
N GLY A 356 22.89 11.45 9.78
CA GLY A 356 22.49 10.10 10.19
C GLY A 356 23.56 9.04 10.03
N ASN A 357 23.20 7.79 10.32
CA ASN A 357 24.06 6.63 10.17
C ASN A 357 23.70 5.88 8.88
N ILE A 358 24.65 5.80 7.97
CA ILE A 358 24.50 5.19 6.67
C ILE A 358 25.33 3.92 6.61
N LEU A 359 24.70 2.80 6.27
CA LEU A 359 25.36 1.50 6.06
C LEU A 359 25.25 1.10 4.59
N ILE A 360 26.37 0.91 3.94
CA ILE A 360 26.50 0.39 2.57
C ILE A 360 27.14 -0.98 2.68
N SER A 361 26.36 -2.05 2.54
CA SER A 361 26.76 -3.44 2.75
C SER A 361 26.50 -4.26 1.49
N ASN A 362 27.50 -4.98 0.98
CA ASN A 362 27.38 -5.85 -0.20
C ASN A 362 26.70 -5.15 -1.40
N THR A 363 26.90 -3.86 -1.54
CA THR A 363 26.12 -2.99 -2.45
C THR A 363 27.01 -2.39 -3.51
N THR A 364 26.53 -2.39 -4.75
CA THR A 364 27.18 -1.70 -5.87
C THR A 364 26.50 -0.36 -6.11
N ILE A 365 27.27 0.74 -6.03
CA ILE A 365 26.81 2.07 -6.41
C ILE A 365 27.44 2.46 -7.73
N ASN A 366 26.63 2.79 -8.73
CA ASN A 366 27.07 3.18 -10.06
C ASN A 366 26.71 4.65 -10.32
N ALA A 367 27.72 5.49 -10.36
CA ALA A 367 27.63 6.88 -10.80
C ALA A 367 28.11 7.01 -12.26
N GLY A 368 27.78 8.13 -12.88
CA GLY A 368 28.30 8.50 -14.18
C GLY A 368 29.80 8.88 -14.13
N ILE A 369 30.38 9.08 -15.30
CA ILE A 369 31.81 9.49 -15.43
C ILE A 369 32.00 10.86 -14.75
N GLY A 370 32.90 10.91 -13.78
CA GLY A 370 33.21 12.12 -13.02
C GLY A 370 32.22 12.48 -11.94
N ALA A 371 31.08 11.78 -11.85
CA ALA A 371 30.06 11.99 -10.82
C ALA A 371 30.41 11.32 -9.48
N TYR A 372 29.63 11.63 -8.46
CA TYR A 372 29.84 11.12 -7.11
C TYR A 372 28.95 9.92 -6.82
N ALA A 373 29.55 8.81 -6.40
CA ALA A 373 28.82 7.66 -5.89
C ALA A 373 28.14 8.02 -4.57
N PHE A 374 28.87 8.65 -3.68
CA PHE A 374 28.32 9.23 -2.46
C PHE A 374 29.20 10.35 -1.91
N ASP A 375 28.62 11.18 -1.06
CA ASP A 375 29.34 12.13 -0.22
C ASP A 375 29.22 11.78 1.27
N VAL A 376 30.10 12.41 2.05
CA VAL A 376 30.02 12.55 3.51
C VAL A 376 30.06 14.06 3.75
N CYS A 377 28.88 14.67 3.84
CA CYS A 377 28.73 16.11 3.92
C CYS A 377 28.28 16.54 5.33
N GLY A 378 29.16 17.18 6.07
CA GLY A 378 28.82 17.76 7.37
C GLY A 378 27.95 19.01 7.20
N TYR A 379 26.78 19.03 7.80
CA TYR A 379 25.85 20.14 7.67
C TYR A 379 25.46 20.70 9.03
N SER A 380 25.79 21.95 9.29
CA SER A 380 25.64 22.62 10.60
C SER A 380 24.24 22.64 11.20
N THR A 381 23.22 22.46 10.36
CA THR A 381 21.83 22.35 10.79
C THR A 381 21.51 21.01 11.47
N TYR A 382 22.36 19.97 11.29
CA TYR A 382 22.11 18.62 11.76
C TYR A 382 23.13 18.19 12.82
N THR A 383 22.76 18.38 14.07
CA THR A 383 23.63 18.20 15.26
C THR A 383 24.07 16.75 15.51
N ASP A 384 23.44 15.75 14.86
CA ASP A 384 23.82 14.34 15.03
C ASP A 384 25.02 13.94 14.14
N GLY A 385 25.42 14.84 13.24
CA GLY A 385 26.48 14.57 12.28
C GLY A 385 26.12 13.55 11.21
N VAL A 386 27.13 13.12 10.45
CA VAL A 386 26.98 12.13 9.38
C VAL A 386 28.04 11.04 9.50
N LYS A 387 27.59 9.78 9.46
CA LYS A 387 28.47 8.61 9.53
C LYS A 387 28.12 7.65 8.40
N VAL A 388 29.07 7.41 7.51
CA VAL A 388 28.97 6.42 6.42
C VAL A 388 29.87 5.24 6.72
N THR A 389 29.34 4.03 6.67
CA THR A 389 30.10 2.78 6.80
C THR A 389 29.94 1.96 5.53
N VAL A 390 31.06 1.61 4.90
CA VAL A 390 31.12 0.74 3.72
C VAL A 390 31.77 -0.58 4.11
N LYS A 391 31.08 -1.69 3.86
CA LYS A 391 31.58 -3.03 4.22
C LYS A 391 31.24 -4.12 3.21
N GLY A 392 31.79 -5.30 3.48
CA GLY A 392 31.52 -6.51 2.70
C GLY A 392 32.08 -6.41 1.29
N THR A 393 31.37 -6.95 0.31
CA THR A 393 31.75 -6.97 -1.11
C THR A 393 31.28 -5.74 -1.88
N SER A 394 31.08 -4.59 -1.20
CA SER A 394 30.58 -3.38 -1.84
C SER A 394 31.50 -2.88 -2.95
N ILE A 395 30.91 -2.33 -4.02
CA ILE A 395 31.63 -1.77 -5.17
C ILE A 395 31.17 -0.33 -5.39
N ILE A 396 32.11 0.61 -5.30
CA ILE A 396 31.84 2.05 -5.41
C ILE A 396 32.39 2.53 -6.76
N ASN A 397 31.50 2.64 -7.75
CA ASN A 397 31.80 3.13 -9.11
C ASN A 397 31.40 4.62 -9.19
N GLY A 398 32.30 5.49 -8.86
CA GLY A 398 32.15 6.94 -8.81
C GLY A 398 33.01 7.55 -7.71
N ASN A 399 33.14 8.86 -7.74
CA ASN A 399 33.94 9.56 -6.74
C ASN A 399 33.28 9.51 -5.35
N VAL A 400 34.07 9.61 -4.31
CA VAL A 400 33.62 9.79 -2.93
C VAL A 400 34.06 11.17 -2.50
N GLU A 401 33.10 12.00 -2.03
CA GLU A 401 33.40 13.34 -1.59
C GLU A 401 33.37 13.47 -0.05
N LEU A 402 34.34 14.20 0.50
CA LEU A 402 34.25 14.75 1.85
C LEU A 402 34.05 16.26 1.72
N SER A 403 32.96 16.77 2.24
CA SER A 403 32.63 18.20 2.22
C SER A 403 31.88 18.63 3.48
N LYS A 404 31.83 19.93 3.75
CA LYS A 404 31.04 20.47 4.87
C LYS A 404 30.49 21.84 4.55
N SER A 405 29.31 22.15 5.10
CA SER A 405 28.78 23.50 5.06
C SER A 405 29.65 24.46 5.89
N THR A 406 29.63 25.75 5.52
CA THR A 406 30.37 26.79 6.26
C THR A 406 30.01 26.80 7.75
N GLY A 407 31.02 26.74 8.60
CA GLY A 407 30.84 26.76 10.05
C GLY A 407 30.39 25.44 10.65
N ASN A 408 30.37 24.35 9.91
CA ASN A 408 30.02 23.05 10.46
C ASN A 408 31.05 22.55 11.46
N THR A 409 30.58 22.20 12.66
CA THR A 409 31.35 21.60 13.76
C THR A 409 30.89 20.17 14.06
N GLU A 410 29.83 19.71 13.41
CA GLU A 410 29.25 18.41 13.68
C GLU A 410 30.13 17.25 13.20
N PRO A 411 30.06 16.09 13.86
CA PRO A 411 30.87 14.93 13.52
C PRO A 411 30.69 14.47 12.09
N MET A 412 31.78 14.09 11.46
CA MET A 412 31.80 13.42 10.15
C MET A 412 32.66 12.17 10.25
N GLU A 413 32.12 11.04 9.81
CA GLU A 413 32.86 9.77 9.80
C GLU A 413 32.64 9.00 8.48
N LEU A 414 33.75 8.50 7.92
CA LEU A 414 33.76 7.52 6.84
C LEU A 414 34.52 6.27 7.31
N ASN A 415 33.77 5.22 7.63
CA ASN A 415 34.35 3.94 8.04
C ASN A 415 34.39 3.00 6.85
N ILE A 416 35.55 2.50 6.50
CA ILE A 416 35.76 1.58 5.40
C ILE A 416 36.26 0.24 5.96
N GLU A 417 35.32 -0.72 6.04
CA GLU A 417 35.56 -2.05 6.56
C GLU A 417 35.80 -3.09 5.43
N GLY A 418 35.60 -2.68 4.18
CA GLY A 418 35.79 -3.53 3.00
C GLY A 418 35.37 -2.83 1.72
N GLY A 419 35.27 -3.59 0.63
CA GLY A 419 34.80 -3.10 -0.67
C GLY A 419 35.89 -2.67 -1.63
N THR A 420 35.47 -2.30 -2.85
CA THR A 420 36.31 -1.80 -3.92
C THR A 420 35.87 -0.40 -4.32
N PHE A 421 36.79 0.55 -4.27
CA PHE A 421 36.56 1.95 -4.62
C PHE A 421 37.25 2.23 -5.98
N ASN A 422 36.45 2.30 -7.05
CA ASN A 422 36.95 2.51 -8.41
C ASN A 422 37.12 4.01 -8.73
N GLY A 423 36.42 4.91 -8.05
CA GLY A 423 36.51 6.35 -8.19
C GLY A 423 37.49 7.01 -7.23
N ASN A 424 37.67 8.31 -7.38
CA ASN A 424 38.62 9.12 -6.61
C ASN A 424 38.04 9.52 -5.26
N LEU A 425 38.90 9.74 -4.28
CA LEU A 425 38.56 10.51 -3.10
C LEU A 425 38.75 12.00 -3.43
N VAL A 426 37.70 12.76 -3.29
CA VAL A 426 37.66 14.21 -3.47
C VAL A 426 37.44 14.86 -2.11
N VAL A 427 38.40 15.65 -1.69
CA VAL A 427 38.33 16.36 -0.39
C VAL A 427 38.15 17.84 -0.66
N ASP A 428 37.01 18.40 -0.24
CA ASP A 428 36.74 19.82 -0.38
C ASP A 428 37.72 20.64 0.46
N SER A 429 38.05 21.83 -0.01
CA SER A 429 38.98 22.75 0.66
C SER A 429 38.58 23.15 2.08
N SER A 430 37.30 23.02 2.42
CA SER A 430 36.79 23.24 3.78
C SER A 430 37.24 22.18 4.79
N ILE A 431 37.68 20.97 4.29
CA ILE A 431 38.17 19.87 5.11
C ILE A 431 39.69 19.98 5.28
N THR A 432 40.13 20.39 6.44
CA THR A 432 41.57 20.58 6.75
C THR A 432 42.29 19.35 7.24
N ASN A 433 41.53 18.31 7.70
CA ASN A 433 42.11 17.07 8.20
C ASN A 433 41.21 15.87 7.83
N ALA A 434 41.35 15.36 6.62
CA ALA A 434 40.58 14.21 6.16
C ALA A 434 40.92 12.91 6.92
N SER A 435 42.13 12.79 7.47
CA SER A 435 42.57 11.63 8.25
C SER A 435 41.85 11.45 9.58
N SER A 436 41.22 12.51 10.09
CA SER A 436 40.38 12.42 11.30
C SER A 436 38.95 11.96 11.00
N ILE A 437 38.57 11.94 9.71
CA ILE A 437 37.22 11.57 9.24
C ILE A 437 37.23 10.15 8.72
N ILE A 438 38.29 9.71 8.03
CA ILE A 438 38.37 8.43 7.37
C ILE A 438 39.04 7.39 8.27
N ASN A 439 38.30 6.32 8.56
CA ASN A 439 38.80 5.17 9.33
C ASN A 439 38.75 3.90 8.47
N VAL A 440 39.90 3.30 8.19
CA VAL A 440 40.03 2.06 7.42
C VAL A 440 40.44 0.91 8.32
N THR A 441 39.55 -0.04 8.54
CA THR A 441 39.79 -1.18 9.45
C THR A 441 39.90 -2.53 8.73
N GLY A 442 39.31 -2.65 7.54
CA GLY A 442 39.34 -3.88 6.74
C GLY A 442 40.46 -3.90 5.68
N THR A 443 40.22 -4.66 4.61
CA THR A 443 41.12 -4.79 3.45
C THR A 443 40.42 -4.30 2.17
N PRO A 444 40.03 -3.01 2.08
CA PRO A 444 39.44 -2.47 0.87
C PRO A 444 40.45 -2.40 -0.29
N SER A 445 39.96 -2.33 -1.51
CA SER A 445 40.72 -2.07 -2.72
C SER A 445 40.47 -0.67 -3.24
N PHE A 446 41.48 0.17 -3.33
CA PHE A 446 41.37 1.54 -3.83
C PHE A 446 42.04 1.64 -5.20
N LYS A 447 41.30 1.92 -6.28
CA LYS A 447 41.79 2.05 -7.65
C LYS A 447 41.90 3.51 -8.11
N GLY A 448 41.07 4.40 -7.54
CA GLY A 448 41.12 5.82 -7.83
C GLY A 448 42.26 6.56 -7.15
N THR A 449 42.37 7.85 -7.43
CA THR A 449 43.36 8.76 -6.82
C THR A 449 42.82 9.33 -5.50
N GLY A 450 43.68 9.97 -4.69
CA GLY A 450 43.33 10.56 -3.40
C GLY A 450 43.28 9.57 -2.23
N TRP A 451 43.40 8.26 -2.50
CA TRP A 451 43.35 7.22 -1.48
C TRP A 451 44.73 6.77 -0.97
N ASP A 452 45.84 7.37 -1.45
CA ASP A 452 47.19 6.85 -1.20
C ASP A 452 47.57 6.77 0.28
N SER A 453 47.09 7.73 1.12
CA SER A 453 47.30 7.72 2.58
C SER A 453 46.52 6.61 3.31
N TYR A 454 45.60 5.91 2.64
CA TYR A 454 44.70 4.91 3.20
C TYR A 454 44.90 3.51 2.64
N LYS A 455 45.79 3.37 1.65
CA LYS A 455 46.23 2.07 1.12
C LYS A 455 47.13 1.38 2.15
N LYS A 456 46.76 0.16 2.53
CA LYS A 456 47.58 -0.69 3.43
C LYS A 456 48.41 -1.67 2.60
#